data_3bc4879935f4c229aebe0b32e8d3c68a
#
_entry.id   3bc4879935f4c229aebe0b32e8d3c68a
#
_cell.length_a   1.000
_cell.length_b   1.000
_cell.length_c   1.000
_cell.angle_alpha   90.00
_cell.angle_beta   90.00
_cell.angle_gamma   90.00
#
_symmetry.space_group_name_H-M   'P 1'
#
loop_
_entity.id
_entity.type
_entity.pdbx_description
1 polymer ?
#
loop_
_entity_poly.entity_id
_entity_poly.type
_entity_poly.pdbx_seq_one_letter_code
_entity_poly.pdbx_strand_id
1 'polypeptide(L)'
;TGWHIDQYASPLHDDAKIEFKRQKYTEKKFKNEVLAQFYTPENDLLSDDHVKEAFDRDHGWTNKRQYGDNDSTVVMGVDWGGGSAEGASDTVIVVGEKVHHDDEPKIIVRNLKFLDPDLNKQDELEKVEQMIRDYEVDRIAVDEGYGAKQREDLQNGNNLWNDDGYDNVCGIIYGNIKDKDKPKFAENNFTDSAYCTVARTHMIENMVSYFKDGKIEIPAADLTDGRDGTEQQLIDHLTAPYTDRMETSGGKKKLKVMADRNDDAFQAFTYMYISAEKFGSQRTLRKIGAHDTY
;
A
#
# COMPACT_ATOMS: atom_id res chain seq x y z
N THR A 1 5.41 -3.43 37.45
CA THR A 1 4.03 -3.53 37.97
C THR A 1 3.34 -2.21 37.60
N GLY A 2 2.44 -2.22 36.63
CA GLY A 2 1.65 -1.07 36.20
C GLY A 2 0.25 -1.14 36.84
N TRP A 3 -0.34 0.03 37.08
CA TRP A 3 -1.73 0.12 37.52
C TRP A 3 -2.61 0.49 36.31
N HIS A 4 -3.69 -0.23 36.07
CA HIS A 4 -4.69 0.10 35.09
C HIS A 4 -5.85 0.81 35.82
N ILE A 5 -6.09 2.08 35.53
CA ILE A 5 -7.19 2.87 36.09
C ILE A 5 -8.04 3.30 34.91
N ASP A 6 -9.25 2.74 34.81
CA ASP A 6 -10.20 3.12 33.78
C ASP A 6 -10.88 4.47 34.06
N GLN A 7 -11.56 5.02 33.05
CA GLN A 7 -12.23 6.32 33.20
C GLN A 7 -13.49 6.23 34.08
N TYR A 8 -14.04 5.05 34.33
CA TYR A 8 -15.15 4.87 35.26
C TYR A 8 -14.72 5.13 36.71
N ALA A 9 -13.46 4.89 37.05
CA ALA A 9 -12.90 5.21 38.36
C ALA A 9 -12.60 6.69 38.57
N SER A 10 -12.69 7.51 37.52
CA SER A 10 -12.35 8.95 37.59
C SER A 10 -13.60 9.80 37.87
N PRO A 11 -13.59 10.64 38.92
CA PRO A 11 -14.70 11.55 39.21
C PRO A 11 -14.90 12.66 38.16
N LEU A 12 -13.97 12.78 37.19
CA LEU A 12 -14.04 13.76 36.09
C LEU A 12 -14.87 13.27 34.91
N HIS A 13 -15.22 11.99 34.87
CA HIS A 13 -16.01 11.38 33.80
C HIS A 13 -17.33 10.85 34.36
N ASP A 14 -18.44 11.27 33.74
CA ASP A 14 -19.75 10.72 34.03
C ASP A 14 -20.08 9.56 33.06
N ASP A 15 -20.99 8.70 33.47
CA ASP A 15 -21.37 7.52 32.68
C ASP A 15 -21.92 7.91 31.29
N ALA A 16 -22.58 9.05 31.16
CA ALA A 16 -23.13 9.52 29.89
C ALA A 16 -21.99 9.88 28.89
N LYS A 17 -20.90 10.49 29.36
CA LYS A 17 -19.73 10.78 28.51
C LYS A 17 -19.02 9.49 28.11
N ILE A 18 -18.93 8.53 29.00
CA ILE A 18 -18.30 7.25 28.71
C ILE A 18 -19.14 6.47 27.69
N GLU A 19 -20.46 6.44 27.84
CA GLU A 19 -21.35 5.79 26.87
C GLU A 19 -21.31 6.48 25.50
N PHE A 20 -21.22 7.81 25.46
CA PHE A 20 -21.01 8.55 24.22
C PHE A 20 -19.68 8.16 23.53
N LYS A 21 -18.60 8.00 24.31
CA LYS A 21 -17.31 7.51 23.78
C LYS A 21 -17.45 6.08 23.27
N ARG A 22 -18.19 5.21 23.98
CA ARG A 22 -18.44 3.83 23.57
C ARG A 22 -19.13 3.73 22.20
N GLN A 23 -20.03 4.64 21.90
CA GLN A 23 -20.73 4.68 20.63
C GLN A 23 -19.88 5.27 19.49
N LYS A 24 -18.93 6.16 19.82
CA LYS A 24 -18.12 6.87 18.83
C LYS A 24 -16.75 6.26 18.58
N TYR A 25 -16.16 5.63 19.59
CA TYR A 25 -14.81 5.09 19.49
C TYR A 25 -14.81 3.71 18.86
N THR A 26 -13.73 3.36 18.17
CA THR A 26 -13.46 1.96 17.83
C THR A 26 -13.25 1.15 19.10
N GLU A 27 -13.47 -0.17 19.03
CA GLU A 27 -13.28 -1.05 20.20
C GLU A 27 -11.88 -0.92 20.80
N LYS A 28 -10.85 -0.85 19.94
CA LYS A 28 -9.45 -0.61 20.34
C LYS A 28 -9.28 0.69 21.09
N LYS A 29 -9.78 1.79 20.51
CA LYS A 29 -9.67 3.11 21.13
C LYS A 29 -10.43 3.17 22.45
N PHE A 30 -11.61 2.57 22.52
CA PHE A 30 -12.39 2.53 23.74
C PHE A 30 -11.66 1.72 24.83
N LYS A 31 -11.15 0.52 24.53
CA LYS A 31 -10.39 -0.30 25.47
C LYS A 31 -9.13 0.40 25.97
N ASN A 32 -8.33 0.96 25.06
CA ASN A 32 -7.08 1.64 25.42
C ASN A 32 -7.30 2.93 26.21
N GLU A 33 -8.16 3.82 25.70
CA GLU A 33 -8.30 5.18 26.25
C GLU A 33 -9.33 5.27 27.39
N VAL A 34 -10.35 4.43 27.39
CA VAL A 34 -11.43 4.49 28.39
C VAL A 34 -11.27 3.43 29.46
N LEU A 35 -10.98 2.20 29.06
CA LEU A 35 -10.87 1.07 29.99
C LEU A 35 -9.42 0.87 30.50
N ALA A 36 -8.45 1.63 30.00
CA ALA A 36 -7.02 1.47 30.31
C ALA A 36 -6.54 0.01 30.14
N GLN A 37 -7.13 -0.71 29.22
CA GLN A 37 -6.78 -2.10 28.91
C GLN A 37 -5.86 -2.12 27.70
N PHE A 38 -4.78 -2.89 27.76
CA PHE A 38 -4.02 -3.19 26.55
C PHE A 38 -4.93 -3.98 25.61
N TYR A 39 -5.25 -3.35 24.50
CA TYR A 39 -5.95 -4.04 23.42
C TYR A 39 -4.89 -4.75 22.59
N THR A 40 -4.84 -6.06 22.74
CA THR A 40 -4.14 -6.93 21.78
C THR A 40 -5.21 -7.33 20.77
N PRO A 41 -5.18 -6.82 19.54
CA PRO A 41 -6.20 -7.18 18.58
C PRO A 41 -6.02 -8.66 18.21
N GLU A 42 -7.02 -9.47 18.49
CA GLU A 42 -7.16 -10.79 17.83
C GLU A 42 -7.36 -10.63 16.30
N ASN A 43 -7.40 -9.37 15.81
CA ASN A 43 -7.81 -8.98 14.47
C ASN A 43 -6.78 -8.14 13.72
N ASP A 44 -5.54 -7.99 14.22
CA ASP A 44 -4.48 -7.33 13.46
C ASP A 44 -4.19 -8.14 12.20
N LEU A 45 -4.12 -7.45 11.07
CA LEU A 45 -3.83 -8.09 9.78
C LEU A 45 -2.39 -8.59 9.75
N LEU A 46 -1.45 -7.73 10.14
CA LEU A 46 -0.04 -8.05 10.34
C LEU A 46 0.38 -7.68 11.76
N SER A 47 1.23 -8.48 12.37
CA SER A 47 1.94 -8.15 13.61
C SER A 47 3.34 -7.67 13.30
N ASP A 48 3.99 -7.03 14.28
CA ASP A 48 5.40 -6.65 14.19
C ASP A 48 6.29 -7.84 13.80
N ASP A 49 6.00 -9.02 14.34
CA ASP A 49 6.79 -10.23 14.05
C ASP A 49 6.65 -10.64 12.58
N HIS A 50 5.43 -10.62 12.01
CA HIS A 50 5.23 -10.90 10.59
C HIS A 50 6.00 -9.94 9.68
N VAL A 51 6.06 -8.65 10.04
CA VAL A 51 6.80 -7.66 9.26
C VAL A 51 8.31 -7.86 9.42
N LYS A 52 8.78 -8.15 10.64
CA LYS A 52 10.20 -8.41 10.92
C LYS A 52 10.71 -9.71 10.26
N GLU A 53 9.86 -10.72 10.15
CA GLU A 53 10.17 -11.97 9.42
C GLU A 53 10.32 -11.75 7.92
N ALA A 54 9.67 -10.72 7.36
CA ALA A 54 9.81 -10.35 5.96
C ALA A 54 11.12 -9.60 5.65
N PHE A 55 11.85 -9.11 6.67
CA PHE A 55 13.15 -8.49 6.46
C PHE A 55 14.22 -9.55 6.18
N ASP A 56 14.76 -9.49 4.95
CA ASP A 56 15.87 -10.35 4.54
C ASP A 56 17.18 -9.58 4.56
N ARG A 57 18.14 -10.05 5.37
CA ARG A 57 19.45 -9.41 5.52
C ARG A 57 20.41 -9.71 4.38
N ASP A 58 20.10 -10.70 3.57
CA ASP A 58 20.91 -11.09 2.42
C ASP A 58 20.61 -10.22 1.18
N HIS A 59 19.45 -9.53 1.17
CA HIS A 59 19.09 -8.59 0.13
C HIS A 59 19.35 -7.14 0.56
N GLY A 60 20.03 -6.39 -0.31
CA GLY A 60 20.22 -4.94 -0.15
C GLY A 60 19.22 -4.14 -0.99
N TRP A 61 19.02 -2.89 -0.59
CA TRP A 61 18.31 -1.91 -1.42
C TRP A 61 19.07 -1.72 -2.74
N THR A 62 18.32 -1.61 -3.83
CA THR A 62 18.90 -1.41 -5.16
C THR A 62 18.29 -0.18 -5.81
N ASN A 63 18.96 0.34 -6.81
CA ASN A 63 18.50 1.48 -7.61
C ASN A 63 18.11 1.10 -9.03
N LYS A 64 17.98 -0.20 -9.31
CA LYS A 64 17.62 -0.72 -10.62
C LYS A 64 17.11 -2.15 -10.53
N ARG A 65 16.48 -2.64 -11.59
CA ARG A 65 16.11 -4.04 -11.81
C ARG A 65 17.31 -4.97 -11.62
N GLN A 66 17.13 -6.12 -11.01
CA GLN A 66 18.21 -7.07 -10.70
C GLN A 66 18.17 -8.33 -11.58
N TYR A 67 17.01 -8.73 -12.05
CA TYR A 67 16.83 -9.92 -12.91
C TYR A 67 16.38 -9.53 -14.30
N GLY A 68 16.65 -10.42 -15.28
CA GLY A 68 16.23 -10.21 -16.65
C GLY A 68 14.72 -10.29 -16.87
N ASP A 69 14.24 -9.76 -17.98
CA ASP A 69 12.81 -9.66 -18.33
C ASP A 69 12.08 -11.01 -18.38
N ASN A 70 12.81 -12.11 -18.59
CA ASN A 70 12.22 -13.45 -18.63
C ASN A 70 12.09 -14.09 -17.24
N ASP A 71 12.87 -13.60 -16.28
CA ASP A 71 13.06 -14.22 -14.97
C ASP A 71 12.30 -13.44 -13.87
N SER A 72 11.90 -12.20 -14.16
CA SER A 72 11.18 -11.37 -13.21
C SER A 72 10.21 -10.39 -13.88
N THR A 73 9.33 -9.85 -13.07
CA THR A 73 8.43 -8.73 -13.40
C THR A 73 8.62 -7.65 -12.36
N VAL A 74 9.01 -6.44 -12.76
CA VAL A 74 9.12 -5.30 -11.86
C VAL A 74 7.75 -4.63 -11.74
N VAL A 75 7.32 -4.44 -10.50
CA VAL A 75 6.01 -3.91 -10.16
C VAL A 75 6.13 -2.72 -9.21
N MET A 76 5.19 -1.81 -9.30
CA MET A 76 5.16 -0.63 -8.43
C MET A 76 3.76 -0.46 -7.85
N GLY A 77 3.71 -0.07 -6.57
CA GLY A 77 2.52 0.41 -5.89
C GLY A 77 2.75 1.84 -5.40
N VAL A 78 1.80 2.72 -5.64
CA VAL A 78 1.85 4.12 -5.17
C VAL A 78 0.57 4.45 -4.44
N ASP A 79 0.73 4.86 -3.18
CA ASP A 79 -0.35 5.49 -2.41
C ASP A 79 -0.08 6.99 -2.36
N TRP A 80 -1.01 7.79 -2.91
CA TRP A 80 -0.84 9.22 -3.00
C TRP A 80 -1.32 9.91 -1.72
N GLY A 81 -0.43 10.60 -1.06
CA GLY A 81 -0.76 11.43 0.09
C GLY A 81 -1.72 12.55 -0.24
N GLY A 82 -2.57 12.90 0.71
CA GLY A 82 -3.56 13.96 0.59
C GLY A 82 -3.43 15.04 1.64
N GLY A 83 -3.21 16.28 1.21
CA GLY A 83 -3.39 17.46 2.03
C GLY A 83 -2.15 17.95 2.78
N SER A 84 -2.15 19.25 3.09
CA SER A 84 -1.13 19.95 3.89
C SER A 84 -1.54 20.16 5.35
N ALA A 85 -2.55 19.43 5.84
CA ALA A 85 -3.04 19.55 7.21
C ALA A 85 -2.23 18.66 8.16
N GLU A 86 -2.16 19.04 9.43
CA GLU A 86 -1.56 18.22 10.50
C GLU A 86 -2.22 16.81 10.50
N GLY A 87 -1.44 15.76 10.31
CA GLY A 87 -1.95 14.39 10.11
C GLY A 87 -2.29 14.04 8.66
N ALA A 88 -1.76 14.77 7.69
CA ALA A 88 -1.83 14.43 6.28
C ALA A 88 -1.19 13.05 6.02
N SER A 89 -1.74 12.35 5.05
CA SER A 89 -1.26 11.06 4.57
C SER A 89 -0.01 11.28 3.71
N ASP A 90 1.00 10.43 3.89
CA ASP A 90 2.24 10.50 3.12
C ASP A 90 2.04 9.87 1.74
N THR A 91 2.72 10.42 0.72
CA THR A 91 2.86 9.69 -0.54
C THR A 91 3.92 8.60 -0.36
N VAL A 92 3.52 7.34 -0.57
CA VAL A 92 4.42 6.18 -0.43
C VAL A 92 4.54 5.44 -1.75
N ILE A 93 5.78 5.15 -2.14
CA ILE A 93 6.12 4.41 -3.35
C ILE A 93 6.83 3.12 -2.95
N VAL A 94 6.36 1.99 -3.45
CA VAL A 94 7.01 0.68 -3.28
C VAL A 94 7.32 0.09 -4.64
N VAL A 95 8.57 -0.28 -4.87
CA VAL A 95 9.00 -1.04 -6.05
C VAL A 95 9.36 -2.44 -5.62
N GLY A 96 8.72 -3.42 -6.21
CA GLY A 96 8.99 -4.84 -6.01
C GLY A 96 9.40 -5.52 -7.31
N GLU A 97 10.20 -6.55 -7.20
CA GLU A 97 10.56 -7.43 -8.31
C GLU A 97 10.02 -8.83 -8.01
N LYS A 98 9.00 -9.24 -8.76
CA LYS A 98 8.44 -10.58 -8.68
C LYS A 98 9.34 -11.53 -9.45
N VAL A 99 9.99 -12.45 -8.72
CA VAL A 99 10.94 -13.42 -9.26
C VAL A 99 10.25 -14.74 -9.53
N HIS A 100 10.58 -15.38 -10.65
CA HIS A 100 9.93 -16.59 -11.15
C HIS A 100 10.82 -17.86 -11.08
N HIS A 101 11.97 -17.76 -10.41
CA HIS A 101 13.00 -18.82 -10.46
C HIS A 101 12.68 -20.08 -9.68
N ASP A 102 11.81 -20.01 -8.69
CA ASP A 102 11.46 -21.12 -7.83
C ASP A 102 10.02 -21.59 -8.08
N ASP A 103 9.67 -22.79 -7.63
CA ASP A 103 8.31 -23.31 -7.65
C ASP A 103 7.32 -22.41 -6.92
N GLU A 104 7.83 -21.49 -6.08
CA GLU A 104 7.05 -20.48 -5.38
C GLU A 104 7.53 -19.06 -5.73
N PRO A 105 6.75 -18.27 -6.49
CA PRO A 105 7.13 -16.91 -6.84
C PRO A 105 7.13 -16.00 -5.58
N LYS A 106 8.19 -15.19 -5.47
CA LYS A 106 8.35 -14.20 -4.40
C LYS A 106 8.39 -12.79 -4.97
N ILE A 107 8.02 -11.80 -4.16
CA ILE A 107 8.19 -10.38 -4.45
C ILE A 107 9.31 -9.86 -3.55
N ILE A 108 10.43 -9.48 -4.14
CA ILE A 108 11.54 -8.86 -3.43
C ILE A 108 11.40 -7.35 -3.58
N VAL A 109 11.21 -6.65 -2.48
CA VAL A 109 11.16 -5.18 -2.48
C VAL A 109 12.53 -4.63 -2.86
N ARG A 110 12.58 -3.76 -3.86
CA ARG A 110 13.80 -3.15 -4.37
C ARG A 110 13.99 -1.73 -3.88
N ASN A 111 12.88 -1.03 -3.69
CA ASN A 111 12.88 0.32 -3.13
C ASN A 111 11.56 0.61 -2.43
N LEU A 112 11.65 1.46 -1.42
CA LEU A 112 10.52 2.01 -0.70
C LEU A 112 10.84 3.47 -0.38
N LYS A 113 9.92 4.38 -0.68
CA LYS A 113 10.07 5.80 -0.33
C LYS A 113 8.80 6.34 0.30
N PHE A 114 8.98 6.99 1.43
CA PHE A 114 8.02 7.96 1.96
C PHE A 114 8.44 9.31 1.41
N LEU A 115 7.61 9.96 0.62
CA LEU A 115 7.95 11.27 0.08
C LEU A 115 7.73 12.35 1.13
N ASP A 116 8.55 13.40 1.05
CA ASP A 116 8.42 14.56 1.91
C ASP A 116 7.01 15.18 1.75
N PRO A 117 6.22 15.33 2.82
CA PRO A 117 4.86 15.87 2.74
C PRO A 117 4.82 17.33 2.25
N ASP A 118 5.95 18.04 2.30
CA ASP A 118 6.06 19.41 1.79
C ASP A 118 6.29 19.47 0.26
N LEU A 119 6.46 18.32 -0.41
CA LEU A 119 6.56 18.28 -1.87
C LEU A 119 5.23 18.70 -2.51
N ASN A 120 5.33 19.49 -3.58
CA ASN A 120 4.16 19.74 -4.40
C ASN A 120 3.87 18.52 -5.30
N LYS A 121 2.64 18.43 -5.82
CA LYS A 121 2.18 17.28 -6.60
C LYS A 121 3.00 17.01 -7.87
N GLN A 122 3.61 18.04 -8.45
CA GLN A 122 4.48 17.90 -9.61
C GLN A 122 5.80 17.23 -9.22
N ASP A 123 6.41 17.66 -8.12
CA ASP A 123 7.66 17.07 -7.62
C ASP A 123 7.46 15.61 -7.20
N GLU A 124 6.30 15.28 -6.58
CA GLU A 124 5.93 13.89 -6.27
C GLU A 124 5.85 13.04 -7.55
N LEU A 125 5.18 13.58 -8.58
CA LEU A 125 5.01 12.90 -9.87
C LEU A 125 6.35 12.64 -10.55
N GLU A 126 7.28 13.60 -10.54
CA GLU A 126 8.64 13.45 -11.07
C GLU A 126 9.44 12.36 -10.33
N LYS A 127 9.23 12.22 -9.00
CA LYS A 127 9.87 11.14 -8.23
C LYS A 127 9.34 9.77 -8.64
N VAL A 128 8.03 9.64 -8.82
CA VAL A 128 7.42 8.40 -9.30
C VAL A 128 7.94 8.07 -10.70
N GLU A 129 7.96 9.04 -11.62
CA GLU A 129 8.47 8.85 -12.98
C GLU A 129 9.95 8.45 -12.99
N GLN A 130 10.77 9.09 -12.16
CA GLN A 130 12.18 8.71 -12.04
C GLN A 130 12.32 7.23 -11.65
N MET A 131 11.53 6.77 -10.65
CA MET A 131 11.58 5.36 -10.23
C MET A 131 11.05 4.41 -11.30
N ILE A 132 10.04 4.80 -12.09
CA ILE A 132 9.56 4.01 -13.23
C ILE A 132 10.69 3.74 -14.21
N ARG A 133 11.48 4.74 -14.53
CA ARG A 133 12.62 4.65 -15.47
C ARG A 133 13.80 3.88 -14.89
N ASP A 134 14.19 4.21 -13.65
CA ASP A 134 15.38 3.62 -13.01
C ASP A 134 15.22 2.10 -12.83
N TYR A 135 14.02 1.65 -12.50
CA TYR A 135 13.71 0.23 -12.29
C TYR A 135 13.15 -0.46 -13.52
N GLU A 136 12.89 0.27 -14.60
CA GLU A 136 12.22 -0.26 -15.78
C GLU A 136 10.92 -0.99 -15.43
N VAL A 137 10.04 -0.32 -14.70
CA VAL A 137 8.84 -0.90 -14.11
C VAL A 137 7.90 -1.43 -15.19
N ASP A 138 7.51 -2.71 -15.06
CA ASP A 138 6.64 -3.37 -16.02
C ASP A 138 5.14 -3.10 -15.77
N ARG A 139 4.74 -2.88 -14.48
CA ARG A 139 3.34 -2.69 -14.10
C ARG A 139 3.23 -1.79 -12.88
N ILE A 140 2.29 -0.87 -12.92
CA ILE A 140 2.11 0.15 -11.90
C ILE A 140 0.65 0.19 -11.48
N ALA A 141 0.39 0.03 -10.18
CA ALA A 141 -0.90 0.27 -9.59
C ALA A 141 -0.84 1.47 -8.64
N VAL A 142 -1.76 2.39 -8.79
CA VAL A 142 -1.80 3.63 -8.01
C VAL A 142 -3.19 3.83 -7.40
N ASP A 143 -3.28 4.59 -6.30
CA ASP A 143 -4.57 5.04 -5.78
C ASP A 143 -5.30 5.89 -6.82
N GLU A 144 -6.58 5.60 -7.09
CA GLU A 144 -7.45 6.38 -7.98
C GLU A 144 -8.19 7.47 -7.23
N GLY A 145 -8.26 7.41 -5.90
CA GLY A 145 -9.01 8.38 -5.09
C GLY A 145 -8.40 9.77 -5.16
N TYR A 146 -7.34 10.00 -4.41
CA TYR A 146 -6.60 11.26 -4.42
C TYR A 146 -5.64 11.37 -5.61
N GLY A 147 -5.22 10.23 -6.16
CA GLY A 147 -4.22 10.12 -7.21
C GLY A 147 -4.76 10.14 -8.64
N ALA A 148 -6.07 10.34 -8.86
CA ALA A 148 -6.65 10.30 -10.21
C ALA A 148 -5.97 11.25 -11.21
N LYS A 149 -5.62 12.46 -10.77
CA LYS A 149 -4.93 13.44 -11.64
C LYS A 149 -3.49 13.00 -11.92
N GLN A 150 -2.75 12.55 -10.92
CA GLN A 150 -1.38 12.07 -11.08
C GLN A 150 -1.35 10.81 -11.97
N ARG A 151 -2.30 9.90 -11.82
CA ARG A 151 -2.46 8.76 -12.71
C ARG A 151 -2.70 9.20 -14.16
N GLU A 152 -3.61 10.16 -14.37
CA GLU A 152 -3.88 10.73 -15.69
C GLU A 152 -2.64 11.37 -16.31
N ASP A 153 -1.87 12.13 -15.54
CA ASP A 153 -0.64 12.77 -15.99
C ASP A 153 0.43 11.73 -16.35
N LEU A 154 0.57 10.65 -15.55
CA LEU A 154 1.45 9.53 -15.89
C LEU A 154 1.05 8.84 -17.20
N GLN A 155 -0.24 8.61 -17.42
CA GLN A 155 -0.73 7.94 -18.63
C GLN A 155 -0.60 8.80 -19.90
N ASN A 156 -0.75 10.11 -19.76
CA ASN A 156 -0.77 11.04 -20.89
C ASN A 156 0.57 11.76 -21.13
N GLY A 157 1.58 11.54 -20.29
CA GLY A 157 2.89 12.19 -20.40
C GLY A 157 2.87 13.67 -20.04
N ASN A 158 1.85 14.15 -19.33
CA ASN A 158 1.72 15.57 -19.00
C ASN A 158 2.80 16.03 -18.03
N ASN A 159 3.64 16.98 -18.46
CA ASN A 159 4.75 17.52 -17.66
C ASN A 159 5.78 16.48 -17.19
N LEU A 160 5.93 15.41 -17.95
CA LEU A 160 6.88 14.32 -17.68
C LEU A 160 8.00 14.30 -18.73
N TRP A 161 9.04 13.53 -18.45
CA TRP A 161 10.13 13.27 -19.41
C TRP A 161 9.68 12.38 -20.57
N ASN A 162 8.69 11.52 -20.32
CA ASN A 162 8.06 10.71 -21.34
C ASN A 162 6.78 11.40 -21.83
N ASP A 163 6.88 12.18 -22.89
CA ASP A 163 5.76 12.91 -23.48
C ASP A 163 4.63 11.98 -23.99
N ASP A 164 4.93 10.72 -24.29
CA ASP A 164 3.94 9.72 -24.73
C ASP A 164 3.16 9.08 -23.56
N GLY A 165 3.63 9.33 -22.31
CA GLY A 165 3.05 8.72 -21.11
C GLY A 165 3.41 7.24 -20.94
N TYR A 166 2.75 6.61 -19.97
CA TYR A 166 2.97 5.23 -19.56
C TYR A 166 1.68 4.41 -19.69
N ASP A 167 1.64 3.43 -20.59
CA ASP A 167 0.49 2.54 -20.81
C ASP A 167 0.38 1.41 -19.74
N ASN A 168 1.39 1.28 -18.89
CA ASN A 168 1.48 0.29 -17.83
C ASN A 168 1.04 0.78 -16.45
N VAL A 169 0.33 1.91 -16.39
CA VAL A 169 -0.24 2.51 -15.16
C VAL A 169 -1.74 2.24 -15.09
N CYS A 170 -2.21 1.78 -13.92
CA CYS A 170 -3.64 1.55 -13.69
C CYS A 170 -4.06 2.05 -12.31
N GLY A 171 -5.11 2.86 -12.26
CA GLY A 171 -5.72 3.33 -11.02
C GLY A 171 -6.52 2.22 -10.32
N ILE A 172 -6.46 2.16 -9.01
CA ILE A 172 -7.19 1.18 -8.19
C ILE A 172 -8.38 1.82 -7.52
N ILE A 173 -9.57 1.28 -7.80
CA ILE A 173 -10.82 1.65 -7.13
C ILE A 173 -11.28 0.47 -6.27
N TYR A 174 -11.52 0.72 -4.99
CA TYR A 174 -12.11 -0.27 -4.12
C TYR A 174 -13.64 -0.31 -4.28
N GLY A 175 -14.19 -1.47 -4.65
CA GLY A 175 -15.61 -1.62 -4.91
C GLY A 175 -16.16 -3.01 -4.70
N ASN A 176 -17.47 -3.16 -4.89
CA ASN A 176 -18.13 -4.46 -4.85
C ASN A 176 -18.09 -5.08 -6.25
N ILE A 177 -17.35 -6.18 -6.39
CA ILE A 177 -17.27 -6.97 -7.61
C ILE A 177 -17.68 -8.42 -7.34
N LYS A 178 -18.21 -9.09 -8.37
CA LYS A 178 -18.70 -10.48 -8.23
C LYS A 178 -17.54 -11.47 -8.07
N ASP A 179 -16.55 -11.38 -8.94
CA ASP A 179 -15.33 -12.18 -8.88
C ASP A 179 -14.29 -11.41 -8.06
N LYS A 180 -14.14 -11.79 -6.80
CA LYS A 180 -13.24 -11.07 -5.89
C LYS A 180 -11.77 -11.28 -6.20
N ASP A 181 -11.43 -12.38 -6.88
CA ASP A 181 -10.06 -12.73 -7.21
C ASP A 181 -9.52 -11.96 -8.41
N LYS A 182 -10.40 -11.35 -9.21
CA LYS A 182 -10.02 -10.67 -10.45
C LYS A 182 -10.38 -9.19 -10.41
N PRO A 183 -9.48 -8.30 -10.85
CA PRO A 183 -9.82 -6.92 -11.12
C PRO A 183 -10.90 -6.83 -12.20
N LYS A 184 -11.81 -5.88 -12.05
CA LYS A 184 -12.71 -5.48 -13.12
C LYS A 184 -12.12 -4.24 -13.78
N PHE A 185 -11.45 -4.40 -14.90
CA PHE A 185 -10.91 -3.32 -15.68
C PHE A 185 -12.02 -2.46 -16.31
N ALA A 186 -11.74 -1.17 -16.49
CA ALA A 186 -12.66 -0.23 -17.14
C ALA A 186 -12.88 -0.61 -18.61
N GLU A 187 -11.82 -1.07 -19.27
CA GLU A 187 -11.82 -1.58 -20.63
C GLU A 187 -11.53 -3.09 -20.65
N ASN A 188 -11.11 -3.63 -21.79
CA ASN A 188 -10.97 -5.07 -21.98
C ASN A 188 -9.83 -5.72 -21.18
N ASN A 189 -8.76 -4.97 -20.90
CA ASN A 189 -7.56 -5.47 -20.24
C ASN A 189 -6.84 -4.36 -19.45
N PHE A 190 -5.71 -4.72 -18.83
CA PHE A 190 -4.92 -3.79 -18.01
C PHE A 190 -4.36 -2.61 -18.81
N THR A 191 -3.76 -2.85 -19.98
CA THR A 191 -3.08 -1.80 -20.76
C THR A 191 -4.04 -0.81 -21.43
N ASP A 192 -5.28 -1.23 -21.67
CA ASP A 192 -6.30 -0.37 -22.28
C ASP A 192 -7.10 0.42 -21.24
N SER A 193 -6.92 0.09 -19.96
CA SER A 193 -7.76 0.63 -18.89
C SER A 193 -7.05 1.67 -18.05
N ALA A 194 -7.68 2.84 -17.91
CA ALA A 194 -7.19 3.87 -17.01
C ALA A 194 -7.24 3.43 -15.53
N TYR A 195 -8.22 2.62 -15.17
CA TYR A 195 -8.40 2.11 -13.80
C TYR A 195 -9.07 0.73 -13.79
N CYS A 196 -8.99 0.09 -12.63
CA CYS A 196 -9.77 -1.13 -12.38
C CYS A 196 -10.42 -1.09 -10.99
N THR A 197 -11.51 -1.85 -10.85
CA THR A 197 -12.18 -2.04 -9.57
C THR A 197 -11.78 -3.36 -8.96
N VAL A 198 -11.41 -3.37 -7.69
CA VAL A 198 -11.04 -4.56 -6.92
C VAL A 198 -11.84 -4.68 -5.63
N ALA A 199 -12.00 -5.91 -5.10
CA ALA A 199 -12.62 -6.16 -3.81
C ALA A 199 -11.62 -5.88 -2.69
N ARG A 200 -11.72 -4.70 -2.03
CA ARG A 200 -10.73 -4.21 -1.04
C ARG A 200 -10.31 -5.27 -0.02
N THR A 201 -11.27 -5.77 0.76
CA THR A 201 -10.98 -6.73 1.84
C THR A 201 -10.26 -7.97 1.31
N HIS A 202 -10.69 -8.50 0.18
CA HIS A 202 -10.10 -9.69 -0.41
C HIS A 202 -8.67 -9.46 -0.92
N MET A 203 -8.39 -8.32 -1.56
CA MET A 203 -7.03 -7.98 -2.00
C MET A 203 -6.08 -7.78 -0.82
N ILE A 204 -6.57 -7.14 0.23
CA ILE A 204 -5.81 -6.96 1.47
C ILE A 204 -5.52 -8.31 2.14
N GLU A 205 -6.52 -9.19 2.28
CA GLU A 205 -6.33 -10.53 2.86
C GLU A 205 -5.29 -11.34 2.08
N ASN A 206 -5.30 -11.26 0.75
CA ASN A 206 -4.33 -11.95 -0.10
C ASN A 206 -2.91 -11.37 0.07
N MET A 207 -2.75 -10.06 0.10
CA MET A 207 -1.45 -9.41 0.34
C MET A 207 -0.90 -9.77 1.72
N VAL A 208 -1.75 -9.75 2.75
CA VAL A 208 -1.39 -10.18 4.11
C VAL A 208 -0.95 -11.65 4.13
N SER A 209 -1.63 -12.52 3.37
CA SER A 209 -1.20 -13.93 3.24
C SER A 209 0.18 -14.03 2.63
N TYR A 210 0.51 -13.23 1.62
CA TYR A 210 1.84 -13.18 1.02
C TYR A 210 2.94 -12.82 2.03
N PHE A 211 2.68 -11.88 2.94
CA PHE A 211 3.60 -11.58 4.04
C PHE A 211 3.77 -12.79 4.97
N LYS A 212 2.66 -13.36 5.44
CA LYS A 212 2.66 -14.48 6.39
C LYS A 212 3.27 -15.76 5.81
N ASP A 213 3.17 -15.94 4.51
CA ASP A 213 3.74 -17.09 3.80
C ASP A 213 5.21 -16.86 3.40
N GLY A 214 5.83 -15.74 3.81
CA GLY A 214 7.21 -15.40 3.46
C GLY A 214 7.45 -15.15 1.98
N LYS A 215 6.41 -14.71 1.25
CA LYS A 215 6.46 -14.43 -0.20
C LYS A 215 6.74 -12.96 -0.52
N ILE A 216 6.86 -12.10 0.49
CA ILE A 216 7.34 -10.73 0.36
C ILE A 216 8.62 -10.64 1.19
N GLU A 217 9.71 -10.25 0.53
CA GLU A 217 11.01 -10.03 1.14
C GLU A 217 11.35 -8.54 1.07
N ILE A 218 11.77 -7.97 2.21
CA ILE A 218 12.12 -6.56 2.33
C ILE A 218 13.59 -6.48 2.74
N PRO A 219 14.44 -5.70 2.05
CA PRO A 219 15.83 -5.53 2.49
C PRO A 219 15.90 -5.01 3.93
N ALA A 220 16.72 -5.66 4.76
CA ALA A 220 16.86 -5.31 6.17
C ALA A 220 17.85 -4.16 6.44
N ALA A 221 18.36 -3.53 5.40
CA ALA A 221 19.20 -2.35 5.56
C ALA A 221 18.33 -1.15 5.94
N ASP A 222 18.92 -0.23 6.74
CA ASP A 222 18.31 1.05 7.05
C ASP A 222 17.56 1.62 5.83
N LEU A 223 16.27 1.91 5.99
CA LEU A 223 15.46 2.59 4.98
C LEU A 223 16.02 3.99 4.64
N THR A 224 17.10 4.33 5.28
CA THR A 224 17.77 5.60 5.19
C THR A 224 18.63 5.67 3.92
N ASP A 225 18.02 5.98 2.82
CA ASP A 225 18.68 6.84 1.87
C ASP A 225 18.48 8.31 2.35
N GLY A 226 18.73 8.51 3.63
CA GLY A 226 18.98 9.81 4.25
C GLY A 226 17.79 10.62 4.73
N ARG A 227 16.51 10.26 4.55
CA ARG A 227 15.40 11.10 5.04
C ARG A 227 14.05 10.46 5.31
N ASP A 228 13.71 9.34 4.71
CA ASP A 228 12.29 9.17 4.42
C ASP A 228 11.68 7.88 4.98
N GLY A 229 12.05 7.50 6.13
CA GLY A 229 11.42 6.40 6.84
C GLY A 229 12.44 5.52 7.54
N THR A 230 12.13 5.18 8.76
CA THR A 230 12.86 4.20 9.55
C THR A 230 12.19 2.85 9.37
N GLU A 231 12.92 1.77 9.67
CA GLU A 231 12.34 0.42 9.81
C GLU A 231 11.09 0.46 10.70
N GLN A 232 11.14 1.23 11.80
CA GLN A 232 10.02 1.37 12.71
C GLN A 232 8.82 2.06 12.05
N GLN A 233 9.02 3.08 11.23
CA GLN A 233 7.93 3.73 10.50
C GLN A 233 7.25 2.76 9.55
N LEU A 234 8.02 1.95 8.83
CA LEU A 234 7.45 0.91 7.97
C LEU A 234 6.64 -0.11 8.76
N ILE A 235 7.16 -0.60 9.88
CA ILE A 235 6.45 -1.50 10.78
C ILE A 235 5.15 -0.86 11.24
N ASP A 236 5.19 0.40 11.68
CA ASP A 236 4.02 1.13 12.16
C ASP A 236 2.93 1.26 11.09
N HIS A 237 3.29 1.58 9.84
CA HIS A 237 2.34 1.66 8.73
C HIS A 237 1.79 0.29 8.33
N LEU A 238 2.63 -0.77 8.30
CA LEU A 238 2.20 -2.11 7.92
C LEU A 238 1.32 -2.79 8.97
N THR A 239 1.51 -2.45 10.25
CA THR A 239 0.72 -3.00 11.37
C THR A 239 -0.45 -2.12 11.79
N ALA A 240 -0.63 -0.95 11.15
CA ALA A 240 -1.76 -0.06 11.42
C ALA A 240 -3.14 -0.66 11.09
N PRO A 241 -3.32 -1.41 9.98
CA PRO A 241 -4.62 -1.93 9.62
C PRO A 241 -5.04 -3.14 10.46
N TYR A 242 -6.30 -3.14 10.84
CA TYR A 242 -6.97 -4.22 11.57
C TYR A 242 -8.37 -4.48 11.02
N THR A 243 -8.94 -5.63 11.34
CA THR A 243 -10.32 -5.94 10.99
C THR A 243 -11.27 -5.62 12.13
N ASP A 244 -12.39 -4.99 11.82
CA ASP A 244 -13.47 -4.73 12.77
C ASP A 244 -14.82 -5.19 12.22
N ARG A 245 -15.70 -5.61 13.13
CA ARG A 245 -17.05 -6.04 12.78
C ARG A 245 -18.00 -4.85 12.87
N MET A 246 -18.37 -4.31 11.72
CA MET A 246 -19.37 -3.24 11.66
C MET A 246 -20.76 -3.78 11.37
N GLU A 247 -21.74 -3.27 12.08
CA GLU A 247 -23.15 -3.56 11.81
C GLU A 247 -23.63 -2.67 10.64
N THR A 248 -24.14 -3.30 9.60
CA THR A 248 -24.74 -2.57 8.47
C THR A 248 -26.14 -2.09 8.82
N SER A 249 -26.66 -1.10 8.11
CA SER A 249 -28.03 -0.56 8.27
C SER A 249 -29.14 -1.62 8.20
N GLY A 250 -28.84 -2.85 7.78
CA GLY A 250 -29.74 -3.99 7.77
C GLY A 250 -29.48 -5.02 8.88
N GLY A 251 -28.74 -4.68 9.94
CA GLY A 251 -28.44 -5.58 11.07
C GLY A 251 -27.45 -6.72 10.76
N LYS A 252 -26.85 -6.74 9.55
CA LYS A 252 -25.83 -7.74 9.19
C LYS A 252 -24.44 -7.24 9.61
N LYS A 253 -23.71 -8.09 10.32
CA LYS A 253 -22.31 -7.82 10.65
C LYS A 253 -21.45 -8.07 9.44
N LYS A 254 -20.66 -7.06 9.03
CA LYS A 254 -19.69 -7.14 7.95
C LYS A 254 -18.29 -6.85 8.52
N LEU A 255 -17.33 -7.70 8.17
CA LEU A 255 -15.92 -7.44 8.46
C LEU A 255 -15.44 -6.28 7.59
N LYS A 256 -14.80 -5.29 8.19
CA LYS A 256 -14.22 -4.14 7.51
C LYS A 256 -12.78 -3.93 7.96
N VAL A 257 -11.90 -3.68 7.01
CA VAL A 257 -10.53 -3.24 7.30
C VAL A 257 -10.56 -1.77 7.69
N MET A 258 -9.99 -1.48 8.83
CA MET A 258 -9.85 -0.15 9.43
C MET A 258 -8.37 0.11 9.73
N ALA A 259 -7.98 1.37 9.85
CA ALA A 259 -6.70 1.77 10.39
C ALA A 259 -6.91 2.86 11.45
N ASP A 260 -6.10 2.89 12.50
CA ASP A 260 -6.17 3.86 13.58
C ASP A 260 -5.01 4.86 13.55
N ARG A 261 -4.10 4.68 12.65
CA ARG A 261 -2.94 5.54 12.34
C ARG A 261 -2.64 5.46 10.85
N ASN A 262 -1.62 6.15 10.38
CA ASN A 262 -1.23 6.15 8.97
C ASN A 262 -0.93 4.72 8.50
N ASP A 263 -1.55 4.32 7.38
CA ASP A 263 -1.40 3.02 6.74
C ASP A 263 -0.95 3.13 5.27
N ASP A 264 -0.37 4.26 4.89
CA ASP A 264 -0.03 4.58 3.51
C ASP A 264 0.93 3.55 2.89
N ALA A 265 1.96 3.11 3.64
CA ALA A 265 2.82 2.03 3.15
C ALA A 265 2.05 0.72 2.97
N PHE A 266 1.12 0.39 3.85
CA PHE A 266 0.28 -0.80 3.69
C PHE A 266 -0.57 -0.74 2.42
N GLN A 267 -1.12 0.43 2.09
CA GLN A 267 -1.86 0.62 0.84
C GLN A 267 -0.93 0.51 -0.37
N ALA A 268 0.24 1.15 -0.34
CA ALA A 268 1.23 1.04 -1.42
C ALA A 268 1.68 -0.43 -1.65
N PHE A 269 1.91 -1.20 -0.57
CA PHE A 269 2.18 -2.65 -0.67
C PHE A 269 0.99 -3.43 -1.24
N THR A 270 -0.24 -3.05 -0.90
CA THR A 270 -1.44 -3.67 -1.47
C THR A 270 -1.52 -3.39 -2.98
N TYR A 271 -1.22 -2.17 -3.43
CA TYR A 271 -1.19 -1.82 -4.86
C TYR A 271 -0.05 -2.55 -5.58
N MET A 272 1.14 -2.62 -5.00
CA MET A 272 2.25 -3.42 -5.53
C MET A 272 1.84 -4.88 -5.70
N TYR A 273 1.20 -5.51 -4.69
CA TYR A 273 0.69 -6.87 -4.76
C TYR A 273 -0.34 -7.03 -5.90
N ILE A 274 -1.29 -6.10 -6.04
CA ILE A 274 -2.29 -6.13 -7.11
C ILE A 274 -1.61 -6.08 -8.48
N SER A 275 -0.62 -5.22 -8.68
CA SER A 275 0.12 -5.13 -9.93
C SER A 275 0.92 -6.40 -10.23
N ALA A 276 1.47 -7.06 -9.20
CA ALA A 276 2.23 -8.30 -9.33
C ALA A 276 1.37 -9.51 -9.69
N GLU A 277 0.18 -9.63 -9.07
CA GLU A 277 -0.59 -10.86 -9.08
C GLU A 277 -1.87 -10.80 -9.91
N LYS A 278 -2.41 -9.59 -10.11
CA LYS A 278 -3.76 -9.45 -10.68
C LYS A 278 -3.80 -8.84 -12.08
N PHE A 279 -2.75 -8.21 -12.54
CA PHE A 279 -2.73 -7.57 -13.86
C PHE A 279 -2.43 -8.55 -15.02
N GLY A 280 -2.25 -9.83 -14.72
CA GLY A 280 -2.04 -10.88 -15.71
C GLY A 280 -0.63 -10.91 -16.31
N SER A 281 -0.35 -11.91 -17.15
CA SER A 281 0.97 -12.14 -17.76
C SER A 281 1.14 -11.48 -19.13
N GLN A 282 0.35 -10.47 -19.47
CA GLN A 282 0.56 -9.75 -20.73
C GLN A 282 1.90 -9.02 -20.64
N ARG A 283 2.88 -9.49 -21.40
CA ARG A 283 4.12 -8.76 -21.67
C ARG A 283 3.71 -7.48 -22.36
N THR A 284 3.91 -6.36 -21.71
CA THR A 284 3.92 -5.07 -22.39
C THR A 284 5.09 -5.15 -23.38
N LEU A 285 4.79 -5.26 -24.67
CA LEU A 285 5.79 -5.03 -25.69
C LEU A 285 6.19 -3.56 -25.52
N ARG A 286 7.34 -3.32 -24.87
CA ARG A 286 7.89 -1.98 -24.80
C ARG A 286 7.89 -1.42 -26.21
N LYS A 287 7.18 -0.34 -26.46
CA LYS A 287 7.47 0.55 -27.56
C LYS A 287 8.85 1.11 -27.27
N ILE A 288 9.89 0.42 -27.77
CA ILE A 288 11.22 1.00 -27.88
C ILE A 288 11.03 2.19 -28.79
N GLY A 289 11.00 3.37 -28.20
CA GLY A 289 11.01 4.62 -28.95
C GLY A 289 12.23 4.56 -29.86
N ALA A 290 11.98 4.65 -31.15
CA ALA A 290 13.01 4.77 -32.17
C ALA A 290 13.75 6.11 -31.98
N HIS A 291 14.70 6.13 -31.08
CA HIS A 291 15.71 7.16 -30.95
C HIS A 291 17.10 6.53 -30.90
N ASP A 292 17.38 5.69 -31.91
CA ASP A 292 18.75 5.38 -32.29
C ASP A 292 18.88 5.66 -33.79
N THR A 293 19.12 6.92 -34.11
CA THR A 293 19.88 7.33 -35.33
C THR A 293 20.17 8.81 -35.24
N TYR A 294 21.37 9.18 -34.70
CA TYR A 294 22.40 9.99 -35.35
C TYR A 294 23.51 10.28 -34.34
#